data_3f7995fc2f02ab00d506d7a7d97939ee
#
_entry.id   3f7995fc2f02ab00d506d7a7d97939ee
#
_cell.length_a   1.000
_cell.length_b   1.000
_cell.length_c   1.000
_cell.angle_alpha   90.00
_cell.angle_beta   90.00
_cell.angle_gamma   90.00
#
_symmetry.space_group_name_H-M   'P 1'
#
loop_
_entity.id
_entity.type
_entity.pdbx_description
1 polymer ?
#
loop_
_entity_poly.entity_id
_entity_poly.type
_entity_poly.pdbx_seq_one_letter_code
_entity_poly.pdbx_strand_id
1 'polypeptide(L)'
;MSHEARVIDRAGLRSNQWRKLRSLMLSLDGTEGFYPMKFRESGVHLASIESLEDFVSQVPITTKDELLADRLAHPPFGTNFTRPAAEYTRFCQTSGTSTGQPMAWLDTPESWEAMLACWRRVYQAADLVKGHDRICFAFSFGPFLGFWTAYEAASRDYMTLPTGGLSSQARLEMMARYGATILCCTPTYAMRLGELLGQAGSPPRDTLRIQKIIVAGEPGGSIAEVRSRLESLWGARVFDHHGMTEVGPVSYETEELPRCLTVIEEAYFAEIIDPQTGQEVAVGECGELLLTTLDRTACPLLRYRTGDWVKKRLDNGRLSLEGGVLSRVDDMVVVRGVNIYPSAIESVARQFPEIIEFIVQQTKVDAMDEIELLIEVESTAAKDLIKRLEARLRDTFSLRIPVTLAPSGSLPRHEFKAKRWRKV
;
A
#
# COMPACT_ATOMS: atom_id res chain seq x y z
N MET A 1 8.73 29.74 4.05
CA MET A 1 7.40 30.33 4.31
C MET A 1 6.63 29.24 5.06
N SER A 2 6.26 29.49 6.32
CA SER A 2 5.54 28.55 7.16
C SER A 2 4.19 28.21 6.51
N HIS A 3 4.02 26.96 6.07
CA HIS A 3 2.70 26.42 5.79
C HIS A 3 1.95 26.31 7.13
N GLU A 4 1.23 27.35 7.52
CA GLU A 4 0.18 27.20 8.51
C GLU A 4 -0.74 26.09 8.02
N ALA A 5 -0.84 25.00 8.78
CA ALA A 5 -1.71 23.89 8.50
C ALA A 5 -3.16 24.41 8.47
N ARG A 6 -3.66 24.70 7.27
CA ARG A 6 -5.05 25.16 7.08
C ARG A 6 -5.97 24.04 7.55
N VAL A 7 -6.72 24.31 8.60
CA VAL A 7 -7.84 23.46 9.00
C VAL A 7 -8.75 23.30 7.78
N ILE A 8 -9.06 22.07 7.41
CA ILE A 8 -9.91 21.79 6.25
C ILE A 8 -11.34 22.24 6.52
N ASP A 9 -11.97 22.82 5.52
CA ASP A 9 -13.43 22.93 5.48
C ASP A 9 -14.04 21.52 5.30
N ARG A 10 -14.31 20.85 6.41
CA ARG A 10 -14.88 19.50 6.42
C ARG A 10 -16.26 19.45 5.75
N ALA A 11 -17.08 20.48 5.93
CA ALA A 11 -18.40 20.57 5.32
C ALA A 11 -18.31 20.69 3.80
N GLY A 12 -17.44 21.57 3.31
CA GLY A 12 -17.17 21.71 1.88
C GLY A 12 -16.60 20.45 1.25
N LEU A 13 -15.70 19.74 1.95
CA LEU A 13 -15.17 18.45 1.51
C LEU A 13 -16.26 17.40 1.36
N ARG A 14 -17.11 17.21 2.39
CA ARG A 14 -18.23 16.24 2.35
C ARG A 14 -19.25 16.59 1.27
N SER A 15 -19.56 17.87 1.11
CA SER A 15 -20.44 18.34 0.03
C SER A 15 -19.88 17.99 -1.36
N ASN A 16 -18.57 18.17 -1.57
CA ASN A 16 -17.90 17.78 -2.82
C ASN A 16 -17.88 16.25 -3.02
N GLN A 17 -17.60 15.48 -1.96
CA GLN A 17 -17.66 14.01 -2.01
C GLN A 17 -19.07 13.55 -2.41
N TRP A 18 -20.09 14.10 -1.75
CA TRP A 18 -21.49 13.77 -2.08
C TRP A 18 -21.84 14.11 -3.53
N ARG A 19 -21.49 15.30 -4.00
CA ARG A 19 -21.73 15.71 -5.39
C ARG A 19 -21.11 14.74 -6.41
N LYS A 20 -19.86 14.32 -6.20
CA LYS A 20 -19.16 13.36 -7.06
C LYS A 20 -19.80 11.97 -6.99
N LEU A 21 -20.08 11.49 -5.79
CA LEU A 21 -20.69 10.18 -5.57
C LEU A 21 -22.08 10.10 -6.18
N ARG A 22 -22.90 11.14 -5.99
CA ARG A 22 -24.24 11.23 -6.60
C ARG A 22 -24.16 11.19 -8.12
N SER A 23 -23.23 11.94 -8.72
CA SER A 23 -23.01 11.92 -10.17
C SER A 23 -22.61 10.52 -10.67
N LEU A 24 -21.74 9.83 -9.94
CA LEU A 24 -21.35 8.46 -10.25
C LEU A 24 -22.55 7.49 -10.15
N MET A 25 -23.31 7.53 -9.06
CA MET A 25 -24.49 6.68 -8.89
C MET A 25 -25.54 6.90 -10.00
N LEU A 26 -25.79 8.15 -10.39
CA LEU A 26 -26.69 8.48 -11.49
C LEU A 26 -26.19 7.93 -12.84
N SER A 27 -24.88 7.82 -13.04
CA SER A 27 -24.31 7.22 -14.24
C SER A 27 -24.45 5.68 -14.30
N LEU A 28 -24.76 5.07 -13.16
CA LEU A 28 -25.03 3.63 -13.04
C LEU A 28 -26.53 3.32 -13.15
N ASP A 29 -27.38 4.32 -12.93
CA ASP A 29 -28.83 4.14 -12.97
C ASP A 29 -29.32 3.80 -14.37
N GLY A 30 -30.21 2.81 -14.46
CA GLY A 30 -30.76 2.35 -15.75
C GLY A 30 -29.75 1.68 -16.69
N THR A 31 -28.50 1.46 -16.27
CA THR A 31 -27.51 0.70 -17.03
C THR A 31 -27.54 -0.79 -16.65
N GLU A 32 -26.75 -1.59 -17.35
CA GLU A 32 -26.50 -2.97 -17.00
C GLU A 32 -25.06 -3.15 -16.52
N GLY A 33 -24.79 -4.23 -15.74
CA GLY A 33 -23.48 -4.55 -15.23
C GLY A 33 -23.46 -4.82 -13.73
N PHE A 34 -22.27 -4.88 -13.17
CA PHE A 34 -22.02 -5.32 -11.79
C PHE A 34 -22.84 -4.53 -10.75
N TYR A 35 -22.71 -3.21 -10.70
CA TYR A 35 -23.38 -2.40 -9.69
C TYR A 35 -24.90 -2.30 -9.88
N PRO A 36 -25.43 -2.07 -11.09
CA PRO A 36 -26.90 -2.10 -11.30
C PRO A 36 -27.54 -3.44 -10.89
N MET A 37 -26.86 -4.55 -11.15
CA MET A 37 -27.34 -5.88 -10.72
C MET A 37 -27.30 -6.00 -9.19
N LYS A 38 -26.16 -5.64 -8.57
CA LYS A 38 -25.99 -5.65 -7.12
C LYS A 38 -27.03 -4.79 -6.40
N PHE A 39 -27.36 -3.61 -6.93
CA PHE A 39 -28.39 -2.75 -6.35
C PHE A 39 -29.78 -3.38 -6.42
N ARG A 40 -30.15 -3.96 -7.55
CA ARG A 40 -31.44 -4.67 -7.70
C ARG A 40 -31.56 -5.84 -6.73
N GLU A 41 -30.52 -6.67 -6.63
CA GLU A 41 -30.52 -7.83 -5.72
C GLU A 41 -30.57 -7.44 -4.24
N SER A 42 -29.99 -6.30 -3.89
CA SER A 42 -29.97 -5.77 -2.52
C SER A 42 -31.15 -4.84 -2.21
N GLY A 43 -32.07 -4.63 -3.15
CA GLY A 43 -33.20 -3.74 -2.96
C GLY A 43 -32.83 -2.25 -2.79
N VAL A 44 -31.67 -1.84 -3.31
CA VAL A 44 -31.21 -0.44 -3.24
C VAL A 44 -31.90 0.40 -4.31
N HIS A 45 -32.56 1.46 -3.89
CA HIS A 45 -33.16 2.44 -4.76
C HIS A 45 -32.32 3.72 -4.79
N LEU A 46 -31.58 3.96 -5.89
CA LEU A 46 -30.66 5.12 -6.00
C LEU A 46 -31.37 6.47 -5.75
N ALA A 47 -32.65 6.57 -6.08
CA ALA A 47 -33.45 7.78 -5.84
C ALA A 47 -33.68 8.09 -4.36
N SER A 48 -33.59 7.10 -3.46
CA SER A 48 -33.76 7.29 -2.00
C SER A 48 -32.46 7.67 -1.30
N ILE A 49 -31.34 7.70 -1.99
CA ILE A 49 -30.03 8.07 -1.44
C ILE A 49 -29.81 9.56 -1.66
N GLU A 50 -29.94 10.36 -0.59
CA GLU A 50 -29.87 11.81 -0.65
C GLU A 50 -28.64 12.39 0.08
N SER A 51 -27.88 11.53 0.78
CA SER A 51 -26.72 11.93 1.58
C SER A 51 -25.63 10.85 1.59
N LEU A 52 -24.44 11.18 2.10
CA LEU A 52 -23.38 10.20 2.38
C LEU A 52 -23.81 9.21 3.47
N GLU A 53 -24.63 9.65 4.42
CA GLU A 53 -25.19 8.83 5.49
C GLU A 53 -26.16 7.78 4.93
N ASP A 54 -27.05 8.18 4.00
CA ASP A 54 -27.93 7.24 3.29
C ASP A 54 -27.11 6.24 2.46
N PHE A 55 -26.09 6.73 1.78
CA PHE A 55 -25.19 5.86 1.00
C PHE A 55 -24.54 4.78 1.88
N VAL A 56 -24.00 5.16 3.03
CA VAL A 56 -23.37 4.21 3.98
C VAL A 56 -24.40 3.22 4.53
N SER A 57 -25.64 3.66 4.79
CA SER A 57 -26.66 2.80 5.39
C SER A 57 -27.34 1.86 4.39
N GLN A 58 -27.47 2.24 3.12
CA GLN A 58 -28.27 1.52 2.12
C GLN A 58 -27.41 0.74 1.11
N VAL A 59 -26.22 1.26 0.73
CA VAL A 59 -25.40 0.60 -0.29
C VAL A 59 -24.56 -0.51 0.33
N PRO A 60 -24.68 -1.74 -0.18
CA PRO A 60 -23.92 -2.88 0.36
C PRO A 60 -22.43 -2.75 0.07
N ILE A 61 -21.62 -3.29 0.99
CA ILE A 61 -20.17 -3.38 0.84
C ILE A 61 -19.85 -4.26 -0.36
N THR A 62 -18.85 -3.85 -1.15
CA THR A 62 -18.32 -4.60 -2.28
C THR A 62 -17.06 -5.36 -1.87
N THR A 63 -17.03 -6.65 -2.18
CA THR A 63 -15.90 -7.53 -1.88
C THR A 63 -15.11 -7.90 -3.15
N LYS A 64 -13.89 -8.34 -2.95
CA LYS A 64 -13.05 -8.84 -4.04
C LYS A 64 -13.62 -10.10 -4.66
N ASP A 65 -14.24 -10.98 -3.85
CA ASP A 65 -14.82 -12.24 -4.31
C ASP A 65 -16.01 -12.00 -5.23
N GLU A 66 -16.84 -11.00 -4.97
CA GLU A 66 -17.94 -10.61 -5.86
C GLU A 66 -17.42 -10.15 -7.24
N LEU A 67 -16.35 -9.34 -7.26
CA LEU A 67 -15.72 -8.89 -8.50
C LEU A 67 -15.05 -10.03 -9.26
N LEU A 68 -14.48 -11.00 -8.55
CA LEU A 68 -13.93 -12.22 -9.17
C LEU A 68 -15.04 -13.09 -9.77
N ALA A 69 -16.14 -13.28 -9.05
CA ALA A 69 -17.31 -14.03 -9.54
C ALA A 69 -17.90 -13.38 -10.79
N ASP A 70 -18.06 -12.05 -10.82
CA ASP A 70 -18.50 -11.33 -12.02
C ASP A 70 -17.57 -11.55 -13.21
N ARG A 71 -16.25 -11.55 -13.00
CA ARG A 71 -15.28 -11.79 -14.08
C ARG A 71 -15.26 -13.21 -14.59
N LEU A 72 -15.48 -14.17 -13.71
CA LEU A 72 -15.61 -15.57 -14.12
C LEU A 72 -16.88 -15.80 -14.93
N ALA A 73 -17.97 -15.11 -14.59
CA ALA A 73 -19.23 -15.17 -15.33
C ALA A 73 -19.17 -14.42 -16.66
N HIS A 74 -18.36 -13.33 -16.74
CA HIS A 74 -18.27 -12.45 -17.91
C HIS A 74 -16.81 -12.21 -18.31
N PRO A 75 -16.10 -13.22 -18.81
CA PRO A 75 -14.70 -13.08 -19.19
C PRO A 75 -14.52 -12.20 -20.43
N PRO A 76 -13.37 -11.52 -20.58
CA PRO A 76 -12.20 -11.58 -19.69
C PRO A 76 -12.19 -10.51 -18.58
N PHE A 77 -13.09 -9.52 -18.57
CA PHE A 77 -12.97 -8.33 -17.74
C PHE A 77 -14.08 -8.14 -16.71
N GLY A 78 -15.15 -8.95 -16.75
CA GLY A 78 -16.36 -8.72 -15.95
C GLY A 78 -17.25 -7.63 -16.52
N THR A 79 -18.16 -7.10 -15.70
CA THR A 79 -19.16 -6.10 -16.12
C THR A 79 -19.11 -4.79 -15.33
N ASN A 80 -18.06 -4.58 -14.52
CA ASN A 80 -17.88 -3.35 -13.72
C ASN A 80 -17.34 -2.20 -14.58
N PHE A 81 -18.12 -1.76 -15.59
CA PHE A 81 -17.77 -0.69 -16.53
C PHE A 81 -18.90 0.33 -16.65
N THR A 82 -18.53 1.60 -16.82
CA THR A 82 -19.48 2.72 -16.98
C THR A 82 -19.39 3.35 -18.36
N ARG A 83 -18.46 2.89 -19.21
CA ARG A 83 -18.18 3.43 -20.54
C ARG A 83 -18.17 2.34 -21.59
N PRO A 84 -18.36 2.67 -22.88
CA PRO A 84 -18.13 1.75 -23.97
C PRO A 84 -16.70 1.19 -23.98
N ALA A 85 -16.52 -0.08 -24.32
CA ALA A 85 -15.21 -0.75 -24.32
C ALA A 85 -14.12 -0.02 -25.10
N ALA A 86 -14.48 0.70 -26.19
CA ALA A 86 -13.55 1.45 -27.02
C ALA A 86 -12.90 2.66 -26.32
N GLU A 87 -13.46 3.13 -25.20
CA GLU A 87 -12.92 4.26 -24.44
C GLU A 87 -11.82 3.83 -23.45
N TYR A 88 -11.69 2.53 -23.16
CA TYR A 88 -10.65 2.02 -22.26
C TYR A 88 -9.34 1.86 -23.01
N THR A 89 -8.34 2.61 -22.59
CA THR A 89 -7.01 2.65 -23.25
C THR A 89 -5.89 2.19 -22.35
N ARG A 90 -6.16 1.91 -21.05
CA ARG A 90 -5.18 1.45 -20.08
C ARG A 90 -5.59 0.10 -19.50
N PHE A 91 -4.61 -0.78 -19.44
CA PHE A 91 -4.73 -2.10 -18.83
C PHE A 91 -3.72 -2.24 -17.69
N CYS A 92 -4.20 -2.67 -16.55
CA CYS A 92 -3.37 -3.09 -15.42
C CYS A 92 -3.93 -4.39 -14.83
N GLN A 93 -3.14 -5.06 -14.02
CA GLN A 93 -3.61 -6.23 -13.28
C GLN A 93 -2.99 -6.26 -11.88
N THR A 94 -3.69 -6.93 -10.95
CA THR A 94 -3.15 -7.21 -9.63
C THR A 94 -2.07 -8.28 -9.70
N SER A 95 -1.22 -8.37 -8.66
CA SER A 95 -0.18 -9.41 -8.59
C SER A 95 -0.71 -10.83 -8.39
N GLY A 96 -2.01 -10.98 -8.07
CA GLY A 96 -2.64 -12.29 -7.84
C GLY A 96 -2.17 -13.02 -6.57
N THR A 97 -1.51 -12.35 -5.63
CA THR A 97 -0.88 -12.98 -4.47
C THR A 97 -1.85 -13.62 -3.48
N SER A 98 -3.06 -13.10 -3.34
CA SER A 98 -4.07 -13.59 -2.39
C SER A 98 -4.99 -14.68 -2.96
N THR A 99 -5.27 -14.64 -4.27
CA THR A 99 -6.24 -15.57 -4.91
C THR A 99 -5.57 -16.51 -5.91
N GLY A 100 -4.27 -16.36 -6.17
CA GLY A 100 -3.55 -17.11 -7.22
C GLY A 100 -3.86 -16.67 -8.65
N GLN A 101 -4.88 -15.80 -8.86
CA GLN A 101 -5.25 -15.28 -10.17
C GLN A 101 -5.15 -13.77 -10.22
N PRO A 102 -4.38 -13.19 -11.17
CA PRO A 102 -4.35 -11.76 -11.40
C PRO A 102 -5.71 -11.23 -11.85
N MET A 103 -6.11 -10.09 -11.30
CA MET A 103 -7.35 -9.42 -11.65
C MET A 103 -7.05 -8.24 -12.58
N ALA A 104 -7.62 -8.26 -13.79
CA ALA A 104 -7.47 -7.19 -14.77
C ALA A 104 -8.27 -5.93 -14.38
N TRP A 105 -7.73 -4.75 -14.65
CA TRP A 105 -8.38 -3.46 -14.47
C TRP A 105 -8.17 -2.60 -15.71
N LEU A 106 -9.23 -1.95 -16.15
CA LEU A 106 -9.20 -1.09 -17.30
C LEU A 106 -9.51 0.35 -16.89
N ASP A 107 -8.87 1.31 -17.55
CA ASP A 107 -9.10 2.72 -17.30
C ASP A 107 -9.24 3.51 -18.61
N THR A 108 -10.10 4.50 -18.57
CA THR A 108 -10.17 5.54 -19.62
C THR A 108 -9.08 6.59 -19.37
N PRO A 109 -8.77 7.45 -20.36
CA PRO A 109 -7.83 8.56 -20.17
C PRO A 109 -8.18 9.45 -18.98
N GLU A 110 -9.48 9.72 -18.75
CA GLU A 110 -9.95 10.58 -17.65
C GLU A 110 -9.72 9.92 -16.28
N SER A 111 -10.09 8.64 -16.12
CA SER A 111 -9.83 7.88 -14.89
C SER A 111 -8.33 7.76 -14.59
N TRP A 112 -7.53 7.58 -15.65
CA TRP A 112 -6.07 7.55 -15.53
C TRP A 112 -5.52 8.89 -15.05
N GLU A 113 -5.96 10.00 -15.66
CA GLU A 113 -5.54 11.36 -15.28
C GLU A 113 -5.91 11.68 -13.81
N ALA A 114 -7.07 11.24 -13.34
CA ALA A 114 -7.47 11.38 -11.93
C ALA A 114 -6.46 10.70 -10.98
N MET A 115 -5.97 9.52 -11.33
CA MET A 115 -4.94 8.83 -10.55
C MET A 115 -3.57 9.54 -10.63
N LEU A 116 -3.21 10.10 -11.78
CA LEU A 116 -2.00 10.94 -11.89
C LEU A 116 -2.11 12.19 -11.02
N ALA A 117 -3.30 12.79 -10.90
CA ALA A 117 -3.54 13.91 -9.98
C ALA A 117 -3.31 13.52 -8.51
N CYS A 118 -3.68 12.30 -8.10
CA CYS A 118 -3.36 11.78 -6.77
C CYS A 118 -1.85 11.66 -6.55
N TRP A 119 -1.10 11.12 -7.52
CA TRP A 119 0.36 11.05 -7.44
C TRP A 119 1.04 12.42 -7.37
N ARG A 120 0.52 13.42 -8.07
CA ARG A 120 1.04 14.80 -7.92
C ARG A 120 0.95 15.30 -6.49
N ARG A 121 -0.11 14.93 -5.74
CA ARG A 121 -0.21 15.25 -4.29
C ARG A 121 0.87 14.54 -3.46
N VAL A 122 1.17 13.27 -3.78
CA VAL A 122 2.27 12.55 -3.12
C VAL A 122 3.59 13.29 -3.29
N TYR A 123 3.91 13.72 -4.52
CA TYR A 123 5.15 14.46 -4.80
C TYR A 123 5.18 15.84 -4.14
N GLN A 124 4.07 16.55 -4.12
CA GLN A 124 3.93 17.82 -3.42
C GLN A 124 4.10 17.66 -1.90
N ALA A 125 3.52 16.62 -1.32
CA ALA A 125 3.62 16.32 0.10
C ALA A 125 5.04 15.93 0.54
N ALA A 126 5.79 15.29 -0.35
CA ALA A 126 7.21 15.01 -0.17
C ALA A 126 8.10 16.23 -0.52
N ASP A 127 7.52 17.40 -0.78
CA ASP A 127 8.21 18.66 -1.11
C ASP A 127 9.27 18.48 -2.23
N LEU A 128 8.85 17.90 -3.36
CA LEU A 128 9.71 17.76 -4.54
C LEU A 128 9.79 19.09 -5.32
N VAL A 129 10.99 19.44 -5.74
CA VAL A 129 11.29 20.72 -6.41
C VAL A 129 11.44 20.51 -7.92
N LYS A 130 10.53 21.14 -8.69
CA LYS A 130 10.58 21.11 -10.17
C LYS A 130 11.89 21.71 -10.68
N GLY A 131 12.47 21.09 -11.69
CA GLY A 131 13.73 21.53 -12.30
C GLY A 131 14.98 21.17 -11.51
N HIS A 132 14.85 20.73 -10.26
CA HIS A 132 15.94 20.28 -9.40
C HIS A 132 15.91 18.76 -9.20
N ASP A 133 14.77 18.20 -8.78
CA ASP A 133 14.68 16.81 -8.41
C ASP A 133 14.64 15.87 -9.62
N ARG A 134 15.37 14.77 -9.47
CA ARG A 134 15.48 13.67 -10.44
C ARG A 134 15.07 12.39 -9.77
N ILE A 135 14.02 11.76 -10.27
CA ILE A 135 13.39 10.62 -9.63
C ILE A 135 13.84 9.33 -10.31
N CYS A 136 14.51 8.46 -9.57
CA CYS A 136 14.79 7.10 -10.01
C CYS A 136 13.63 6.18 -9.64
N PHE A 137 13.02 5.54 -10.65
CA PHE A 137 11.95 4.56 -10.47
C PHE A 137 12.53 3.16 -10.55
N ALA A 138 12.77 2.58 -9.38
CA ALA A 138 13.38 1.26 -9.26
C ALA A 138 12.32 0.15 -9.17
N PHE A 139 11.48 0.05 -10.22
CA PHE A 139 10.43 -0.96 -10.37
C PHE A 139 10.66 -1.84 -11.60
N SER A 140 9.88 -2.92 -11.72
CA SER A 140 9.92 -3.82 -12.88
C SER A 140 9.16 -3.30 -14.10
N PHE A 141 8.29 -2.32 -13.94
CA PHE A 141 7.37 -1.82 -14.99
C PHE A 141 6.54 -2.93 -15.66
N GLY A 142 6.13 -3.93 -14.89
CA GLY A 142 5.12 -4.90 -15.33
C GLY A 142 3.72 -4.27 -15.44
N PRO A 143 2.67 -5.05 -15.64
CA PRO A 143 1.31 -4.54 -15.81
C PRO A 143 0.69 -4.07 -14.48
N PHE A 144 1.45 -3.37 -13.65
CA PHE A 144 1.07 -2.92 -12.31
C PHE A 144 0.79 -1.43 -12.28
N LEU A 145 -0.43 -1.06 -11.94
CA LEU A 145 -0.94 0.30 -11.96
C LEU A 145 -0.04 1.30 -11.22
N GLY A 146 0.39 0.96 -10.00
CA GLY A 146 1.10 1.88 -9.12
C GLY A 146 2.39 2.43 -9.72
N PHE A 147 3.13 1.61 -10.45
CA PHE A 147 4.41 2.01 -11.04
C PHE A 147 4.23 2.93 -12.25
N TRP A 148 3.26 2.64 -13.11
CA TRP A 148 2.97 3.45 -14.28
C TRP A 148 2.37 4.80 -13.90
N THR A 149 1.41 4.84 -12.97
CA THR A 149 0.82 6.09 -12.54
C THR A 149 1.82 6.98 -11.81
N ALA A 150 2.71 6.41 -10.99
CA ALA A 150 3.82 7.14 -10.39
C ALA A 150 4.73 7.77 -11.44
N TYR A 151 5.22 6.95 -12.36
CA TYR A 151 6.15 7.38 -13.41
C TYR A 151 5.53 8.45 -14.32
N GLU A 152 4.34 8.21 -14.85
CA GLU A 152 3.67 9.15 -15.76
C GLU A 152 3.33 10.49 -15.07
N ALA A 153 2.91 10.46 -13.81
CA ALA A 153 2.67 11.69 -13.06
C ALA A 153 3.96 12.50 -12.86
N ALA A 154 5.06 11.82 -12.50
CA ALA A 154 6.34 12.47 -12.28
C ALA A 154 6.95 13.04 -13.56
N SER A 155 6.86 12.31 -14.69
CA SER A 155 7.50 12.69 -15.97
C SER A 155 6.96 13.99 -16.55
N ARG A 156 5.84 14.50 -16.03
CA ARG A 156 5.27 15.80 -16.45
C ARG A 156 5.99 17.01 -15.83
N ASP A 157 6.60 16.80 -14.66
CA ASP A 157 7.12 17.89 -13.85
C ASP A 157 8.60 17.72 -13.47
N TYR A 158 9.12 16.48 -13.50
CA TYR A 158 10.46 16.12 -13.02
C TYR A 158 11.20 15.29 -14.07
N MET A 159 12.54 15.30 -13.98
CA MET A 159 13.35 14.34 -14.73
C MET A 159 13.19 12.96 -14.09
N THR A 160 12.76 11.99 -14.89
CA THR A 160 12.54 10.62 -14.45
C THR A 160 13.58 9.68 -15.04
N LEU A 161 14.12 8.80 -14.19
CA LEU A 161 15.05 7.74 -14.57
C LEU A 161 14.32 6.39 -14.49
N PRO A 162 13.83 5.85 -15.63
CA PRO A 162 13.22 4.53 -15.65
C PRO A 162 14.31 3.47 -15.60
N THR A 163 14.31 2.64 -14.57
CA THR A 163 15.33 1.61 -14.36
C THR A 163 14.77 0.19 -14.42
N GLY A 164 13.59 0.03 -15.01
CA GLY A 164 12.96 -1.28 -15.21
C GLY A 164 13.86 -2.22 -16.01
N GLY A 165 13.95 -3.48 -15.59
CA GLY A 165 14.78 -4.49 -16.25
C GLY A 165 16.28 -4.42 -15.95
N LEU A 166 16.77 -3.37 -15.27
CA LEU A 166 18.16 -3.27 -14.86
C LEU A 166 18.43 -4.07 -13.58
N SER A 167 19.67 -4.59 -13.44
CA SER A 167 20.13 -5.16 -12.19
C SER A 167 20.22 -4.10 -11.09
N SER A 168 20.22 -4.52 -9.82
CA SER A 168 20.37 -3.63 -8.68
C SER A 168 21.63 -2.77 -8.77
N GLN A 169 22.73 -3.35 -9.24
CA GLN A 169 23.99 -2.64 -9.42
C GLN A 169 23.93 -1.58 -10.53
N ALA A 170 23.37 -1.93 -11.69
CA ALA A 170 23.17 -0.98 -12.78
C ALA A 170 22.22 0.17 -12.41
N ARG A 171 21.22 -0.06 -11.55
CA ARG A 171 20.35 0.98 -10.98
C ARG A 171 21.14 1.95 -10.10
N LEU A 172 21.99 1.44 -9.21
CA LEU A 172 22.86 2.26 -8.36
C LEU A 172 23.84 3.10 -9.19
N GLU A 173 24.47 2.51 -10.21
CA GLU A 173 25.34 3.22 -11.14
C GLU A 173 24.60 4.32 -11.89
N MET A 174 23.37 4.05 -12.34
CA MET A 174 22.54 5.03 -13.03
C MET A 174 22.14 6.18 -12.11
N MET A 175 21.77 5.89 -10.85
CA MET A 175 21.48 6.92 -9.85
C MET A 175 22.69 7.82 -9.59
N ALA A 176 23.88 7.24 -9.43
CA ALA A 176 25.11 8.00 -9.21
C ALA A 176 25.46 8.85 -10.46
N ARG A 177 25.47 8.23 -11.65
CA ARG A 177 25.87 8.89 -12.91
C ARG A 177 24.98 10.07 -13.27
N TYR A 178 23.66 9.92 -13.10
CA TYR A 178 22.69 10.94 -13.51
C TYR A 178 22.20 11.81 -12.34
N GLY A 179 22.78 11.62 -11.15
CA GLY A 179 22.51 12.46 -9.98
C GLY A 179 21.05 12.41 -9.53
N ALA A 180 20.49 11.21 -9.39
CA ALA A 180 19.15 11.04 -8.82
C ALA A 180 19.11 11.62 -7.39
N THR A 181 18.07 12.40 -7.09
CA THR A 181 17.84 12.99 -5.76
C THR A 181 16.72 12.27 -5.02
N ILE A 182 15.85 11.59 -5.75
CA ILE A 182 14.70 10.86 -5.20
C ILE A 182 14.76 9.41 -5.67
N LEU A 183 14.54 8.49 -4.74
CA LEU A 183 14.33 7.07 -5.04
C LEU A 183 12.85 6.72 -4.83
N CYS A 184 12.19 6.12 -5.83
CA CYS A 184 10.83 5.59 -5.72
C CYS A 184 10.86 4.08 -5.93
N CYS A 185 10.52 3.29 -4.89
CA CYS A 185 10.54 1.83 -4.92
C CYS A 185 9.75 1.22 -3.74
N THR A 186 9.78 -0.11 -3.57
CA THR A 186 9.25 -0.76 -2.37
C THR A 186 10.21 -0.62 -1.19
N PRO A 187 9.74 -0.65 0.07
CA PRO A 187 10.59 -0.61 1.26
C PRO A 187 11.67 -1.69 1.27
N THR A 188 11.29 -2.93 0.96
CA THR A 188 12.23 -4.05 0.91
C THR A 188 13.33 -3.82 -0.14
N TYR A 189 12.96 -3.28 -1.30
CA TYR A 189 13.95 -3.06 -2.35
C TYR A 189 14.85 -1.86 -2.04
N ALA A 190 14.33 -0.80 -1.41
CA ALA A 190 15.15 0.30 -0.89
C ALA A 190 16.19 -0.21 0.13
N MET A 191 15.79 -1.12 1.02
CA MET A 191 16.68 -1.79 1.96
C MET A 191 17.80 -2.52 1.22
N ARG A 192 17.41 -3.37 0.25
CA ARG A 192 18.36 -4.16 -0.55
C ARG A 192 19.37 -3.29 -1.31
N LEU A 193 18.91 -2.23 -1.95
CA LEU A 193 19.80 -1.30 -2.67
C LEU A 193 20.76 -0.59 -1.70
N GLY A 194 20.26 -0.16 -0.52
CA GLY A 194 21.09 0.48 0.51
C GLY A 194 22.16 -0.44 1.09
N GLU A 195 21.87 -1.74 1.24
CA GLU A 195 22.82 -2.75 1.69
C GLU A 195 23.93 -3.04 0.65
N LEU A 196 23.64 -2.86 -0.63
CA LEU A 196 24.64 -3.02 -1.70
C LEU A 196 25.62 -1.85 -1.79
N LEU A 197 25.28 -0.68 -1.22
CA LEU A 197 26.16 0.49 -1.25
C LEU A 197 27.48 0.22 -0.51
N GLY A 198 28.58 0.47 -1.20
CA GLY A 198 29.93 0.23 -0.67
C GLY A 198 30.43 -1.21 -0.77
N GLN A 199 29.64 -2.14 -1.35
CA GLN A 199 30.12 -3.47 -1.70
C GLN A 199 30.89 -3.43 -3.03
N ALA A 200 31.72 -4.45 -3.26
CA ALA A 200 32.48 -4.57 -4.50
C ALA A 200 31.57 -4.55 -5.74
N GLY A 201 31.87 -3.65 -6.66
CA GLY A 201 31.11 -3.45 -7.88
C GLY A 201 29.91 -2.49 -7.77
N SER A 202 29.65 -1.90 -6.60
CA SER A 202 28.67 -0.82 -6.43
C SER A 202 29.37 0.55 -6.42
N PRO A 203 28.68 1.64 -6.82
CA PRO A 203 29.28 2.96 -6.73
C PRO A 203 29.57 3.34 -5.28
N PRO A 204 30.59 4.19 -5.03
CA PRO A 204 30.84 4.73 -3.71
C PRO A 204 29.62 5.49 -3.16
N ARG A 205 29.34 5.33 -1.88
CA ARG A 205 28.15 5.94 -1.23
C ARG A 205 28.09 7.45 -1.39
N ASP A 206 29.21 8.14 -1.36
CA ASP A 206 29.33 9.58 -1.50
C ASP A 206 29.05 10.11 -2.91
N THR A 207 28.96 9.23 -3.91
CA THR A 207 28.58 9.60 -5.28
C THR A 207 27.06 9.70 -5.45
N LEU A 208 26.28 9.12 -4.54
CA LEU A 208 24.81 9.15 -4.56
C LEU A 208 24.30 10.45 -3.93
N ARG A 209 23.25 10.99 -4.51
CA ARG A 209 22.63 12.26 -4.06
C ARG A 209 21.17 12.07 -3.61
N ILE A 210 20.77 10.85 -3.28
CA ILE A 210 19.41 10.58 -2.81
C ILE A 210 19.17 11.31 -1.50
N GLN A 211 18.16 12.17 -1.49
CA GLN A 211 17.73 12.98 -0.35
C GLN A 211 16.40 12.50 0.22
N LYS A 212 15.55 11.95 -0.64
CA LYS A 212 14.22 11.46 -0.26
C LYS A 212 13.96 10.09 -0.91
N ILE A 213 13.23 9.25 -0.19
CA ILE A 213 12.80 7.93 -0.66
C ILE A 213 11.29 7.86 -0.52
N ILE A 214 10.58 7.69 -1.64
CA ILE A 214 9.14 7.45 -1.65
C ILE A 214 8.93 5.95 -1.75
N VAL A 215 8.37 5.35 -0.71
CA VAL A 215 8.12 3.91 -0.68
C VAL A 215 6.64 3.58 -0.80
N ALA A 216 6.34 2.48 -1.49
CA ALA A 216 4.98 2.01 -1.70
C ALA A 216 4.92 0.51 -2.03
N GLY A 217 3.72 -0.05 -1.97
CA GLY A 217 3.41 -1.38 -2.50
C GLY A 217 3.48 -2.51 -1.50
N GLU A 218 4.04 -2.31 -0.33
CA GLU A 218 4.05 -3.21 0.81
C GLU A 218 4.19 -2.40 2.11
N PRO A 219 3.84 -2.93 3.29
CA PRO A 219 4.13 -2.29 4.57
C PRO A 219 5.63 -2.07 4.77
N GLY A 220 6.02 -0.98 5.44
CA GLY A 220 7.44 -0.71 5.73
C GLY A 220 7.74 0.76 6.00
N GLY A 221 7.30 1.67 5.14
CA GLY A 221 7.58 3.10 5.29
C GLY A 221 7.08 3.72 6.58
N SER A 222 5.95 3.25 7.09
CA SER A 222 5.37 3.67 8.37
C SER A 222 5.79 2.81 9.56
N ILE A 223 6.47 1.67 9.36
CA ILE A 223 7.05 0.85 10.43
C ILE A 223 8.32 1.53 10.93
N ALA A 224 8.36 1.91 12.21
CA ALA A 224 9.44 2.74 12.78
C ALA A 224 10.83 2.16 12.54
N GLU A 225 10.99 0.87 12.80
CA GLU A 225 12.27 0.16 12.70
C GLU A 225 12.75 0.02 11.26
N VAL A 226 11.84 -0.27 10.33
CA VAL A 226 12.15 -0.34 8.88
C VAL A 226 12.56 1.04 8.37
N ARG A 227 11.78 2.06 8.72
CA ARG A 227 12.06 3.45 8.37
C ARG A 227 13.42 3.92 8.86
N SER A 228 13.70 3.76 10.16
CA SER A 228 14.97 4.15 10.76
C SER A 228 16.16 3.49 10.07
N ARG A 229 16.02 2.21 9.71
CA ARG A 229 17.06 1.49 8.97
C ARG A 229 17.23 2.03 7.55
N LEU A 230 16.15 2.32 6.84
CA LEU A 230 16.20 2.92 5.51
C LEU A 230 16.87 4.29 5.55
N GLU A 231 16.45 5.16 6.47
CA GLU A 231 17.02 6.50 6.62
C GLU A 231 18.52 6.45 7.00
N SER A 232 18.92 5.51 7.85
CA SER A 232 20.34 5.28 8.19
C SER A 232 21.16 4.76 7.00
N LEU A 233 20.62 3.82 6.22
CA LEU A 233 21.30 3.26 5.07
C LEU A 233 21.55 4.29 3.96
N TRP A 234 20.59 5.19 3.74
CA TRP A 234 20.63 6.14 2.63
C TRP A 234 21.07 7.53 3.02
N GLY A 235 21.00 7.91 4.30
CA GLY A 235 21.14 9.30 4.74
C GLY A 235 20.03 10.20 4.17
N ALA A 236 18.89 9.63 3.86
CA ALA A 236 17.78 10.26 3.15
C ALA A 236 16.47 10.09 3.95
N ARG A 237 15.54 11.02 3.77
CA ARG A 237 14.23 10.97 4.41
C ARG A 237 13.29 10.03 3.68
N VAL A 238 12.55 9.20 4.42
CA VAL A 238 11.54 8.29 3.87
C VAL A 238 10.16 8.94 3.90
N PHE A 239 9.40 8.77 2.83
CA PHE A 239 7.98 9.09 2.71
C PHE A 239 7.22 7.84 2.32
N ASP A 240 6.19 7.51 3.07
CA ASP A 240 5.33 6.36 2.80
C ASP A 240 4.13 6.75 1.94
N HIS A 241 3.68 5.84 1.11
CA HIS A 241 2.52 6.01 0.24
C HIS A 241 1.76 4.69 0.13
N HIS A 242 0.43 4.77 0.25
CA HIS A 242 -0.46 3.64 0.10
C HIS A 242 -1.36 3.78 -1.13
N GLY A 243 -1.48 2.69 -1.85
CA GLY A 243 -2.38 2.52 -2.97
C GLY A 243 -2.46 1.06 -3.40
N MET A 244 -3.45 0.73 -4.18
CA MET A 244 -3.65 -0.61 -4.74
C MET A 244 -4.18 -0.54 -6.16
N THR A 245 -4.01 -1.62 -6.93
CA THR A 245 -4.44 -1.66 -8.34
C THR A 245 -5.94 -1.43 -8.49
N GLU A 246 -6.72 -1.91 -7.54
CA GLU A 246 -8.19 -1.86 -7.55
C GLU A 246 -8.72 -0.41 -7.47
N VAL A 247 -8.12 0.44 -6.64
CA VAL A 247 -8.61 1.80 -6.38
C VAL A 247 -7.68 2.90 -6.89
N GLY A 248 -6.38 2.64 -7.01
CA GLY A 248 -5.36 3.63 -7.37
C GLY A 248 -4.58 4.15 -6.15
N PRO A 249 -3.94 5.34 -6.26
CA PRO A 249 -3.21 6.00 -5.18
C PRO A 249 -4.16 6.59 -4.14
N VAL A 250 -4.09 6.14 -2.88
CA VAL A 250 -5.10 6.42 -1.82
C VAL A 250 -4.65 7.47 -0.83
N SER A 251 -3.43 7.36 -0.33
CA SER A 251 -2.97 8.17 0.79
C SER A 251 -1.47 8.40 0.74
N TYR A 252 -1.01 9.42 1.43
CA TYR A 252 0.38 9.87 1.40
C TYR A 252 0.81 10.41 2.76
N GLU A 253 2.10 10.36 3.02
CA GLU A 253 2.75 10.97 4.16
C GLU A 253 3.17 12.40 3.85
N THR A 254 3.11 13.28 4.86
CA THR A 254 3.68 14.63 4.82
C THR A 254 4.88 14.75 5.75
N GLU A 255 5.65 15.80 5.56
CA GLU A 255 6.81 16.08 6.41
C GLU A 255 6.43 16.32 7.88
N GLU A 256 5.30 16.98 8.09
CA GLU A 256 4.80 17.35 9.42
C GLU A 256 4.17 16.18 10.18
N LEU A 257 3.72 15.14 9.44
CA LEU A 257 3.03 14.01 10.04
C LEU A 257 3.69 12.68 9.63
N PRO A 258 4.91 12.41 10.12
CA PRO A 258 5.66 11.20 9.75
C PRO A 258 4.95 9.93 10.25
N ARG A 259 5.03 8.86 9.45
CA ARG A 259 4.39 7.56 9.70
C ARG A 259 2.87 7.63 9.85
N CYS A 260 2.25 8.60 9.23
CA CYS A 260 0.82 8.74 9.19
C CYS A 260 0.40 9.06 7.75
N LEU A 261 -0.50 8.29 7.19
CA LEU A 261 -0.91 8.44 5.80
C LEU A 261 -2.21 9.22 5.70
N THR A 262 -2.13 10.45 5.20
CA THR A 262 -3.29 11.29 4.93
C THR A 262 -4.05 10.78 3.71
N VAL A 263 -5.32 10.48 3.86
CA VAL A 263 -6.19 10.01 2.76
C VAL A 263 -6.49 11.16 1.79
N ILE A 264 -6.45 10.86 0.49
CA ILE A 264 -6.83 11.80 -0.59
C ILE A 264 -8.37 11.87 -0.66
N GLU A 265 -9.00 12.46 0.36
CA GLU A 265 -10.45 12.49 0.52
C GLU A 265 -11.18 13.23 -0.61
N GLU A 266 -10.49 14.03 -1.41
CA GLU A 266 -11.06 14.63 -2.61
C GLU A 266 -11.29 13.61 -3.74
N ALA A 267 -10.52 12.51 -3.76
CA ALA A 267 -10.63 11.43 -4.75
C ALA A 267 -11.34 10.19 -4.20
N TYR A 268 -11.43 10.08 -2.88
CA TYR A 268 -12.01 8.91 -2.21
C TYR A 268 -12.97 9.33 -1.10
N PHE A 269 -14.08 8.61 -0.99
CA PHE A 269 -14.84 8.52 0.26
C PHE A 269 -14.36 7.28 1.00
N ALA A 270 -13.77 7.47 2.18
CA ALA A 270 -13.15 6.43 2.99
C ALA A 270 -13.94 6.21 4.29
N GLU A 271 -14.17 4.95 4.62
CA GLU A 271 -14.78 4.49 5.87
C GLU A 271 -13.77 3.58 6.58
N ILE A 272 -13.70 3.63 7.90
CA ILE A 272 -12.92 2.67 8.69
C ILE A 272 -13.91 1.99 9.63
N ILE A 273 -14.15 0.71 9.41
CA ILE A 273 -15.22 -0.04 10.07
C ILE A 273 -14.70 -1.21 10.91
N ASP A 274 -15.45 -1.55 11.92
CA ASP A 274 -15.35 -2.86 12.57
C ASP A 274 -15.93 -3.92 11.60
N PRO A 275 -15.14 -4.91 11.15
CA PRO A 275 -15.59 -5.90 10.19
C PRO A 275 -16.68 -6.85 10.70
N GLN A 276 -16.89 -6.94 12.04
CA GLN A 276 -17.93 -7.78 12.65
C GLN A 276 -19.28 -7.06 12.69
N THR A 277 -19.26 -5.77 13.03
CA THR A 277 -20.50 -4.97 13.19
C THR A 277 -20.86 -4.18 11.94
N GLY A 278 -19.88 -3.92 11.06
CA GLY A 278 -20.02 -3.05 9.91
C GLY A 278 -20.14 -1.55 10.27
N GLN A 279 -19.99 -1.20 11.54
CA GLN A 279 -20.08 0.18 12.02
C GLN A 279 -18.74 0.90 11.94
N GLU A 280 -18.79 2.21 11.73
CA GLU A 280 -17.61 3.05 11.72
C GLU A 280 -16.94 3.08 13.11
N VAL A 281 -15.61 2.89 13.17
CA VAL A 281 -14.85 2.92 14.42
C VAL A 281 -14.60 4.36 14.89
N ALA A 282 -14.41 4.53 16.21
CA ALA A 282 -14.05 5.82 16.77
C ALA A 282 -12.63 6.26 16.39
N VAL A 283 -12.35 7.56 16.51
CA VAL A 283 -10.98 8.09 16.32
C VAL A 283 -10.04 7.48 17.37
N GLY A 284 -8.90 6.98 16.92
CA GLY A 284 -7.93 6.25 17.76
C GLY A 284 -8.11 4.75 17.77
N GLU A 285 -9.20 4.23 17.22
CA GLU A 285 -9.45 2.79 17.09
C GLU A 285 -8.97 2.24 15.75
N CYS A 286 -8.77 0.93 15.70
CA CYS A 286 -8.41 0.19 14.50
C CYS A 286 -9.64 -0.41 13.83
N GLY A 287 -9.63 -0.48 12.51
CA GLY A 287 -10.69 -1.08 11.71
C GLY A 287 -10.22 -1.41 10.31
N GLU A 288 -11.10 -1.99 9.54
CA GLU A 288 -10.88 -2.28 8.13
C GLU A 288 -11.21 -1.06 7.27
N LEU A 289 -10.32 -0.71 6.36
CA LEU A 289 -10.51 0.40 5.43
C LEU A 289 -11.44 -0.01 4.28
N LEU A 290 -12.53 0.74 4.10
CA LEU A 290 -13.38 0.70 2.92
C LEU A 290 -13.15 1.96 2.08
N LEU A 291 -13.18 1.80 0.76
CA LEU A 291 -12.98 2.90 -0.17
C LEU A 291 -14.09 2.95 -1.24
N THR A 292 -14.57 4.15 -1.46
CA THR A 292 -15.39 4.48 -2.63
C THR A 292 -14.59 5.42 -3.53
N THR A 293 -14.38 5.04 -4.80
CA THR A 293 -13.68 5.88 -5.78
C THR A 293 -14.61 6.98 -6.28
N LEU A 294 -14.17 8.24 -6.22
CA LEU A 294 -14.97 9.38 -6.65
C LEU A 294 -14.57 9.93 -8.03
N ASP A 295 -13.32 9.76 -8.38
CA ASP A 295 -12.74 10.30 -9.62
C ASP A 295 -12.34 9.20 -10.62
N ARG A 296 -12.10 7.97 -10.17
CA ARG A 296 -11.92 6.80 -11.03
C ARG A 296 -13.28 6.21 -11.38
N THR A 297 -13.99 6.84 -12.30
CA THR A 297 -15.40 6.57 -12.58
C THR A 297 -15.65 5.53 -13.67
N ALA A 298 -14.64 5.22 -14.49
CA ALA A 298 -14.79 4.27 -15.60
C ALA A 298 -14.94 2.80 -15.13
N CYS A 299 -14.24 2.45 -14.06
CA CYS A 299 -14.32 1.15 -13.41
C CYS A 299 -14.45 1.40 -11.88
N PRO A 300 -15.63 1.90 -11.43
CA PRO A 300 -15.79 2.41 -10.07
C PRO A 300 -15.80 1.30 -9.03
N LEU A 301 -15.46 1.66 -7.81
CA LEU A 301 -15.65 0.84 -6.63
C LEU A 301 -16.44 1.62 -5.58
N LEU A 302 -17.54 1.03 -5.10
CA LEU A 302 -18.40 1.60 -4.08
C LEU A 302 -18.29 0.74 -2.81
N ARG A 303 -17.93 1.38 -1.69
CA ARG A 303 -17.72 0.74 -0.39
C ARG A 303 -16.88 -0.55 -0.50
N TYR A 304 -15.78 -0.46 -1.25
CA TYR A 304 -14.91 -1.61 -1.51
C TYR A 304 -14.09 -1.97 -0.29
N ARG A 305 -14.21 -3.21 0.14
CA ARG A 305 -13.43 -3.82 1.21
C ARG A 305 -11.99 -4.02 0.76
N THR A 306 -11.08 -3.15 1.23
CA THR A 306 -9.67 -3.20 0.81
C THR A 306 -8.93 -4.39 1.41
N GLY A 307 -9.38 -4.87 2.57
CA GLY A 307 -8.66 -5.83 3.41
C GLY A 307 -7.51 -5.20 4.19
N ASP A 308 -7.34 -3.88 4.17
CA ASP A 308 -6.29 -3.20 4.92
C ASP A 308 -6.78 -2.85 6.33
N TRP A 309 -6.02 -3.29 7.35
CA TRP A 309 -6.25 -2.96 8.74
C TRP A 309 -5.49 -1.69 9.10
N VAL A 310 -6.22 -0.68 9.55
CA VAL A 310 -5.68 0.67 9.76
C VAL A 310 -6.16 1.26 11.08
N LYS A 311 -5.43 2.24 11.63
CA LYS A 311 -5.85 3.00 12.82
C LYS A 311 -6.34 4.38 12.41
N LYS A 312 -7.59 4.68 12.78
CA LYS A 312 -8.26 5.93 12.45
C LYS A 312 -7.67 7.12 13.22
N ARG A 313 -7.28 8.14 12.51
CA ARG A 313 -6.86 9.43 13.04
C ARG A 313 -7.52 10.57 12.28
N LEU A 314 -7.81 11.65 12.98
CA LEU A 314 -8.16 12.92 12.34
C LEU A 314 -7.03 13.92 12.61
N ASP A 315 -6.47 14.49 11.55
CA ASP A 315 -5.47 15.54 11.64
C ASP A 315 -5.95 16.79 10.89
N ASN A 316 -6.08 17.91 11.58
CA ASN A 316 -6.61 19.17 11.02
C ASN A 316 -7.92 18.98 10.22
N GLY A 317 -8.77 18.02 10.65
CA GLY A 317 -10.01 17.65 10.00
C GLY A 317 -9.88 16.70 8.81
N ARG A 318 -8.66 16.23 8.47
CA ARG A 318 -8.43 15.17 7.47
C ARG A 318 -8.38 13.79 8.08
N LEU A 319 -8.94 12.82 7.37
CA LEU A 319 -8.76 11.42 7.72
C LEU A 319 -7.32 10.99 7.41
N SER A 320 -6.69 10.42 8.42
CA SER A 320 -5.32 9.91 8.33
C SER A 320 -5.24 8.52 8.97
N LEU A 321 -4.30 7.72 8.50
CA LEU A 321 -4.04 6.35 8.94
C LEU A 321 -2.77 6.36 9.80
N GLU A 322 -2.93 6.30 11.13
CA GLU A 322 -1.80 6.32 12.07
C GLU A 322 -1.02 5.00 11.98
N GLY A 323 0.27 5.09 11.70
CA GLY A 323 1.13 3.92 11.45
C GLY A 323 0.99 3.35 10.04
N GLY A 324 0.25 4.03 9.14
CA GLY A 324 -0.01 3.58 7.78
C GLY A 324 -0.96 2.39 7.72
N VAL A 325 -0.74 1.48 6.77
CA VAL A 325 -1.41 0.18 6.71
C VAL A 325 -0.72 -0.74 7.69
N LEU A 326 -1.40 -1.07 8.79
CA LEU A 326 -0.83 -1.87 9.88
C LEU A 326 -0.66 -3.34 9.47
N SER A 327 -1.61 -3.86 8.69
CA SER A 327 -1.61 -5.25 8.20
C SER A 327 -2.69 -5.44 7.15
N ARG A 328 -2.72 -6.64 6.56
CA ARG A 328 -3.89 -7.13 5.81
C ARG A 328 -4.78 -7.94 6.74
N VAL A 329 -6.10 -7.81 6.59
CA VAL A 329 -7.07 -8.63 7.35
C VAL A 329 -6.92 -10.11 7.00
N ASP A 330 -6.66 -10.41 5.73
CA ASP A 330 -6.45 -11.75 5.20
C ASP A 330 -5.06 -12.35 5.51
N ASP A 331 -4.08 -11.53 5.93
CA ASP A 331 -2.76 -11.99 6.35
C ASP A 331 -2.68 -12.28 7.87
N MET A 332 -3.73 -11.97 8.62
CA MET A 332 -3.78 -12.28 10.06
C MET A 332 -3.83 -13.78 10.28
N VAL A 333 -2.96 -14.26 11.14
CA VAL A 333 -2.92 -15.67 11.56
C VAL A 333 -3.27 -15.76 13.05
N VAL A 334 -4.23 -16.62 13.37
CA VAL A 334 -4.58 -16.90 14.77
C VAL A 334 -3.70 -18.03 15.29
N VAL A 335 -2.69 -17.70 16.10
CA VAL A 335 -1.78 -18.68 16.70
C VAL A 335 -2.16 -18.87 18.16
N ARG A 336 -2.66 -20.03 18.53
CA ARG A 336 -3.10 -20.33 19.92
C ARG A 336 -4.02 -19.27 20.53
N GLY A 337 -4.96 -18.73 19.72
CA GLY A 337 -5.90 -17.70 20.15
C GLY A 337 -5.36 -16.27 20.15
N VAL A 338 -4.11 -16.05 19.71
CA VAL A 338 -3.51 -14.73 19.56
C VAL A 338 -3.50 -14.33 18.09
N ASN A 339 -4.03 -13.15 17.77
CA ASN A 339 -3.98 -12.57 16.43
C ASN A 339 -2.58 -12.05 16.13
N ILE A 340 -1.90 -12.64 15.16
CA ILE A 340 -0.56 -12.25 14.75
C ILE A 340 -0.59 -11.72 13.32
N TYR A 341 -0.04 -10.54 13.16
CA TYR A 341 0.12 -9.89 11.87
C TYR A 341 1.58 -9.97 11.39
N PRO A 342 1.85 -10.27 10.12
CA PRO A 342 3.21 -10.34 9.58
C PRO A 342 4.03 -9.06 9.82
N SER A 343 3.41 -7.88 9.70
CA SER A 343 4.05 -6.59 9.97
C SER A 343 4.52 -6.42 11.41
N ALA A 344 3.79 -6.99 12.37
CA ALA A 344 4.17 -6.95 13.79
C ALA A 344 5.39 -7.85 14.08
N ILE A 345 5.49 -9.03 13.44
CA ILE A 345 6.71 -9.86 13.49
C ILE A 345 7.89 -9.12 12.85
N GLU A 346 7.67 -8.48 11.70
CA GLU A 346 8.73 -7.70 11.03
C GLU A 346 9.21 -6.55 11.90
N SER A 347 8.31 -5.81 12.54
CA SER A 347 8.67 -4.74 13.48
C SER A 347 9.59 -5.25 14.60
N VAL A 348 9.27 -6.42 15.19
CA VAL A 348 10.12 -7.02 16.24
C VAL A 348 11.47 -7.48 15.67
N ALA A 349 11.48 -8.21 14.55
CA ALA A 349 12.72 -8.72 13.96
C ALA A 349 13.68 -7.59 13.56
N ARG A 350 13.16 -6.47 13.06
CA ARG A 350 13.97 -5.30 12.62
C ARG A 350 14.53 -4.45 13.77
N GLN A 351 14.11 -4.69 15.02
CA GLN A 351 14.77 -4.11 16.21
C GLN A 351 16.17 -4.68 16.44
N PHE A 352 16.49 -5.80 15.81
CA PHE A 352 17.78 -6.48 15.92
C PHE A 352 18.60 -6.26 14.65
N PRO A 353 19.57 -5.32 14.66
CA PRO A 353 20.36 -5.01 13.47
C PRO A 353 21.24 -6.16 12.98
N GLU A 354 21.48 -7.14 13.85
CA GLU A 354 22.23 -8.35 13.54
C GLU A 354 21.48 -9.28 12.56
N ILE A 355 20.13 -9.13 12.43
CA ILE A 355 19.33 -9.94 11.52
C ILE A 355 19.41 -9.36 10.11
N ILE A 356 20.00 -10.14 9.21
CA ILE A 356 20.13 -9.80 7.79
C ILE A 356 18.77 -10.02 7.08
N GLU A 357 18.21 -11.23 7.24
CA GLU A 357 16.91 -11.60 6.64
C GLU A 357 16.21 -12.61 7.55
N PHE A 358 14.88 -12.72 7.40
CA PHE A 358 14.08 -13.67 8.15
C PHE A 358 12.90 -14.20 7.33
N ILE A 359 12.40 -15.37 7.74
CA ILE A 359 11.16 -15.98 7.23
C ILE A 359 10.34 -16.49 8.41
N VAL A 360 9.04 -16.28 8.37
CA VAL A 360 8.08 -16.92 9.27
C VAL A 360 7.54 -18.17 8.58
N GLN A 361 7.73 -19.32 9.20
CA GLN A 361 7.12 -20.58 8.78
C GLN A 361 5.86 -20.83 9.61
N GLN A 362 4.74 -21.03 8.92
CA GLN A 362 3.47 -21.40 9.54
C GLN A 362 3.21 -22.87 9.24
N THR A 363 3.00 -23.65 10.28
CA THR A 363 2.66 -25.07 10.21
C THR A 363 1.34 -25.32 10.92
N LYS A 364 0.66 -26.42 10.61
CA LYS A 364 -0.50 -26.88 11.38
C LYS A 364 -0.12 -28.07 12.24
N VAL A 365 -0.30 -27.93 13.55
CA VAL A 365 -0.11 -28.98 14.55
C VAL A 365 -1.45 -29.19 15.27
N ASP A 366 -2.01 -30.39 15.24
CA ASP A 366 -3.31 -30.72 15.85
C ASP A 366 -4.43 -29.71 15.53
N ALA A 367 -4.54 -29.35 14.24
CA ALA A 367 -5.50 -28.38 13.68
C ALA A 367 -5.29 -26.91 14.13
N MET A 368 -4.26 -26.60 14.92
CA MET A 368 -3.89 -25.24 15.32
C MET A 368 -2.72 -24.74 14.48
N ASP A 369 -2.75 -23.45 14.18
CA ASP A 369 -1.63 -22.79 13.51
C ASP A 369 -0.50 -22.54 14.51
N GLU A 370 0.71 -22.94 14.14
CA GLU A 370 1.97 -22.68 14.83
C GLU A 370 2.89 -21.89 13.92
N ILE A 371 3.71 -21.04 14.51
CA ILE A 371 4.70 -20.27 13.74
C ILE A 371 6.09 -20.40 14.35
N GLU A 372 7.08 -20.40 13.46
CA GLU A 372 8.51 -20.38 13.79
C GLU A 372 9.20 -19.28 12.96
N LEU A 373 10.17 -18.60 13.55
CA LEU A 373 10.95 -17.57 12.89
C LEU A 373 12.34 -18.10 12.52
N LEU A 374 12.62 -18.24 11.22
CA LEU A 374 13.95 -18.51 10.71
C LEU A 374 14.67 -17.18 10.48
N ILE A 375 15.86 -17.02 11.05
CA ILE A 375 16.68 -15.81 10.91
C ILE A 375 18.02 -16.11 10.30
N GLU A 376 18.49 -15.24 9.43
CA GLU A 376 19.86 -15.23 8.90
C GLU A 376 20.62 -14.08 9.55
N VAL A 377 21.79 -14.35 10.10
CA VAL A 377 22.60 -13.39 10.84
C VAL A 377 24.05 -13.41 10.38
N GLU A 378 24.80 -12.34 10.65
CA GLU A 378 26.25 -12.36 10.54
C GLU A 378 26.88 -13.28 11.60
N SER A 379 27.89 -14.03 11.23
CA SER A 379 28.32 -15.32 11.83
C SER A 379 28.75 -15.33 13.31
N THR A 380 28.77 -14.23 14.06
CA THR A 380 29.40 -14.16 15.38
C THR A 380 28.47 -14.02 16.60
N ALA A 381 27.17 -13.74 16.40
CA ALA A 381 26.28 -13.31 17.50
C ALA A 381 25.12 -14.27 17.83
N ALA A 382 25.10 -15.50 17.30
CA ALA A 382 23.86 -16.27 17.14
C ALA A 382 23.12 -16.70 18.42
N LYS A 383 23.80 -17.20 19.47
CA LYS A 383 23.09 -17.84 20.62
C LYS A 383 22.42 -16.85 21.56
N ASP A 384 23.04 -15.72 21.84
CA ASP A 384 22.48 -14.68 22.68
C ASP A 384 21.34 -13.92 21.95
N LEU A 385 21.53 -13.68 20.67
CA LEU A 385 20.51 -13.05 19.81
C LEU A 385 19.20 -13.83 19.81
N ILE A 386 19.24 -15.16 19.63
CA ILE A 386 18.02 -15.99 19.63
C ILE A 386 17.26 -15.79 20.95
N LYS A 387 17.94 -15.85 22.10
CA LYS A 387 17.27 -15.67 23.39
C LYS A 387 16.66 -14.30 23.55
N ARG A 388 17.36 -13.23 23.12
CA ARG A 388 16.84 -11.85 23.17
C ARG A 388 15.62 -11.68 22.26
N LEU A 389 15.68 -12.25 21.06
CA LEU A 389 14.58 -12.17 20.10
C LEU A 389 13.36 -12.97 20.57
N GLU A 390 13.54 -14.21 21.06
CA GLU A 390 12.45 -15.00 21.64
C GLU A 390 11.81 -14.32 22.86
N ALA A 391 12.61 -13.69 23.71
CA ALA A 391 12.09 -12.90 24.83
C ALA A 391 11.26 -11.72 24.35
N ARG A 392 11.77 -10.97 23.36
CA ARG A 392 11.06 -9.82 22.78
C ARG A 392 9.76 -10.20 22.07
N LEU A 393 9.77 -11.32 21.33
CA LEU A 393 8.56 -11.88 20.71
C LEU A 393 7.53 -12.26 21.77
N ARG A 394 7.96 -12.90 22.86
CA ARG A 394 7.09 -13.28 23.97
C ARG A 394 6.48 -12.07 24.67
N ASP A 395 7.28 -11.03 24.92
CA ASP A 395 6.81 -9.79 25.54
C ASP A 395 5.79 -9.07 24.66
N THR A 396 6.00 -9.11 23.34
CA THR A 396 5.12 -8.43 22.38
C THR A 396 3.81 -9.17 22.14
N PHE A 397 3.86 -10.50 22.01
CA PHE A 397 2.69 -11.29 21.59
C PHE A 397 2.09 -12.14 22.72
N SER A 398 2.70 -12.15 23.92
CA SER A 398 2.34 -13.08 25.00
C SER A 398 2.34 -14.55 24.55
N LEU A 399 3.13 -14.86 23.53
CA LEU A 399 3.22 -16.17 22.88
C LEU A 399 4.69 -16.56 22.70
N ARG A 400 5.00 -17.82 22.92
CA ARG A 400 6.30 -18.36 22.59
C ARG A 400 6.37 -18.64 21.10
N ILE A 401 7.21 -17.92 20.37
CA ILE A 401 7.54 -18.13 18.96
C ILE A 401 8.98 -18.64 18.90
N PRO A 402 9.21 -19.89 18.49
CA PRO A 402 10.56 -20.42 18.33
C PRO A 402 11.37 -19.64 17.29
N VAL A 403 12.66 -19.49 17.53
CA VAL A 403 13.58 -18.84 16.59
C VAL A 403 14.71 -19.81 16.26
N THR A 404 14.94 -20.05 14.97
CA THR A 404 16.03 -20.90 14.46
C THR A 404 16.93 -20.15 13.51
N LEU A 405 18.19 -20.61 13.40
CA LEU A 405 19.17 -20.04 12.49
C LEU A 405 19.08 -20.70 11.12
N ALA A 406 18.93 -19.88 10.09
CA ALA A 406 19.15 -20.28 8.71
C ALA A 406 20.64 -20.19 8.34
N PRO A 407 21.15 -21.07 7.47
CA PRO A 407 22.51 -20.94 6.96
C PRO A 407 22.73 -19.58 6.27
N SER A 408 23.94 -19.05 6.36
CA SER A 408 24.29 -17.77 5.71
C SER A 408 24.03 -17.84 4.19
N GLY A 409 23.33 -16.84 3.64
CA GLY A 409 22.98 -16.75 2.23
C GLY A 409 21.85 -17.68 1.79
N SER A 410 21.20 -18.44 2.71
CA SER A 410 20.15 -19.40 2.34
C SER A 410 18.76 -18.80 2.21
N LEU A 411 18.50 -17.66 2.87
CA LEU A 411 17.22 -17.01 2.76
C LEU A 411 17.15 -16.14 1.49
N PRO A 412 16.02 -16.14 0.79
CA PRO A 412 15.87 -15.37 -0.46
C PRO A 412 16.04 -13.88 -0.21
N ARG A 413 16.69 -13.20 -1.14
CA ARG A 413 16.75 -11.74 -1.20
C ARG A 413 15.66 -11.24 -2.15
N HIS A 414 14.83 -10.37 -1.65
CA HIS A 414 13.67 -9.88 -2.40
C HIS A 414 14.03 -8.61 -3.19
N GLU A 415 13.79 -8.64 -4.52
CA GLU A 415 13.94 -7.48 -5.41
C GLU A 415 12.64 -6.70 -5.62
N PHE A 416 11.54 -7.25 -5.09
CA PHE A 416 10.19 -6.69 -5.13
C PHE A 416 9.56 -6.76 -3.74
N LYS A 417 8.26 -7.09 -3.68
CA LYS A 417 7.56 -7.34 -2.41
C LYS A 417 8.14 -8.56 -1.70
N ALA A 418 8.42 -8.40 -0.41
CA ALA A 418 8.91 -9.50 0.40
C ALA A 418 7.82 -10.55 0.65
N LYS A 419 8.15 -11.82 0.46
CA LYS A 419 7.32 -12.97 0.83
C LYS A 419 7.96 -13.70 2.00
N ARG A 420 7.88 -13.09 3.19
CA ARG A 420 8.50 -13.59 4.41
C ARG A 420 7.64 -14.58 5.17
N TRP A 421 6.36 -14.70 4.85
CA TRP A 421 5.45 -15.66 5.47
C TRP A 421 5.23 -16.85 4.56
N ARG A 422 5.47 -18.07 5.08
CA ARG A 422 5.34 -19.32 4.32
C ARG A 422 4.50 -20.33 5.09
N LYS A 423 3.51 -20.88 4.43
CA LYS A 423 2.77 -22.06 4.90
C LYS A 423 3.56 -23.31 4.48
N VAL A 424 3.86 -24.19 5.44
CA VAL A 424 4.65 -25.41 5.25
C VAL A 424 3.76 -26.63 5.53
#